data_2ecd1fb9678c24f823f8c1c791de130d
#
_entry.id   2ecd1fb9678c24f823f8c1c791de130d
#
_cell.length_a   1.000
_cell.length_b   1.000
_cell.length_c   1.000
_cell.angle_alpha   90.00
_cell.angle_beta   90.00
_cell.angle_gamma   90.00
#
_symmetry.space_group_name_H-M   'P 1'
#
loop_
_entity.id
_entity.type
_entity.pdbx_description
1 polymer ?
#
loop_
_entity_poly.entity_id
_entity_poly.type
_entity_poly.pdbx_seq_one_letter_code
_entity_poly.pdbx_strand_id
1 'polypeptide(L)'
;MSVRMRLSRKGRRKQPFYHIVIADQRRSRDGKFIDKIGTYNPMTKPAKIDLDREKALEWIQKGAQPSDTVRAILRYKGVLYRNHLMKGVAKGALTEEKAEKMYAEFIEKKEGQIKTRQEQSAQEKENLRARLFGTAPKVDVQEEE
;
A
#
# COMPACT_ATOMS: atom_id res chain seq x y z
N MET A 1 -3.70 -15.43 -22.79
CA MET A 1 -4.52 -15.38 -21.54
C MET A 1 -4.35 -14.01 -20.90
N SER A 2 -5.43 -13.35 -20.49
CA SER A 2 -5.34 -12.04 -19.81
C SER A 2 -5.35 -12.28 -18.31
N VAL A 3 -4.19 -12.08 -17.66
CA VAL A 3 -4.01 -12.20 -16.22
C VAL A 3 -4.18 -10.83 -15.58
N ARG A 4 -5.00 -10.76 -14.52
CA ARG A 4 -5.23 -9.52 -13.77
C ARG A 4 -4.83 -9.63 -12.31
N MET A 5 -4.28 -8.54 -11.78
CA MET A 5 -4.14 -8.33 -10.34
C MET A 5 -5.39 -7.64 -9.82
N ARG A 6 -6.10 -8.28 -8.90
CA ARG A 6 -7.36 -7.74 -8.35
C ARG A 6 -7.54 -8.05 -6.88
N LEU A 7 -8.53 -7.40 -6.26
CA LEU A 7 -8.93 -7.65 -4.89
C LEU A 7 -9.99 -8.76 -4.86
N SER A 8 -9.75 -9.79 -4.03
CA SER A 8 -10.74 -10.81 -3.67
C SER A 8 -11.22 -10.53 -2.24
N ARG A 9 -12.53 -10.44 -2.02
CA ARG A 9 -13.11 -10.14 -0.72
C ARG A 9 -13.19 -11.39 0.15
N LYS A 10 -12.71 -11.28 1.41
CA LYS A 10 -12.70 -12.38 2.39
C LYS A 10 -13.36 -12.05 3.75
N GLY A 11 -13.54 -10.79 4.08
CA GLY A 11 -14.08 -10.38 5.38
C GLY A 11 -15.54 -10.74 5.62
N ARG A 12 -16.00 -10.57 6.86
CA ARG A 12 -17.39 -10.71 7.29
C ARG A 12 -18.27 -9.57 6.73
N ARG A 13 -19.61 -9.69 6.94
CA ARG A 13 -20.54 -8.57 6.72
C ARG A 13 -20.12 -7.37 7.56
N LYS A 14 -20.06 -6.17 6.97
CA LYS A 14 -19.61 -4.90 7.57
C LYS A 14 -18.12 -4.84 7.99
N GLN A 15 -17.34 -5.91 7.81
CA GLN A 15 -15.89 -5.94 8.06
C GLN A 15 -15.13 -6.45 6.83
N PRO A 16 -14.98 -5.62 5.79
CA PRO A 16 -14.30 -6.02 4.56
C PRO A 16 -12.80 -6.24 4.83
N PHE A 17 -12.30 -7.34 4.31
CA PHE A 17 -10.88 -7.68 4.25
C PHE A 17 -10.59 -8.23 2.85
N TYR A 18 -9.49 -7.84 2.26
CA TYR A 18 -9.20 -8.20 0.88
C TYR A 18 -7.87 -8.90 0.75
N HIS A 19 -7.84 -9.94 -0.10
CA HIS A 19 -6.60 -10.49 -0.61
C HIS A 19 -6.28 -9.83 -1.96
N ILE A 20 -5.01 -9.48 -2.16
CA ILE A 20 -4.51 -9.04 -3.46
C ILE A 20 -4.06 -10.30 -4.18
N VAL A 21 -4.75 -10.63 -5.27
CA VAL A 21 -4.58 -11.90 -5.97
C VAL A 21 -4.32 -11.71 -7.46
N ILE A 22 -3.63 -12.66 -8.03
CA ILE A 22 -3.42 -12.83 -9.45
C ILE A 22 -4.43 -13.84 -9.96
N ALA A 23 -5.26 -13.46 -10.89
CA ALA A 23 -6.29 -14.34 -11.44
C ALA A 23 -6.53 -14.09 -12.94
N ASP A 24 -7.07 -15.10 -13.61
CA ASP A 24 -7.58 -14.94 -14.97
C ASP A 24 -8.76 -13.94 -14.96
N GLN A 25 -8.78 -13.06 -15.97
CA GLN A 25 -9.82 -12.05 -16.12
C GLN A 25 -11.25 -12.64 -16.19
N ARG A 26 -11.38 -13.84 -16.76
CA ARG A 26 -12.67 -14.53 -16.95
C ARG A 26 -13.24 -15.13 -15.67
N ARG A 27 -12.42 -15.31 -14.62
CA ARG A 27 -12.86 -15.90 -13.34
C ARG A 27 -13.64 -14.90 -12.52
N SER A 28 -14.57 -15.40 -11.71
CA SER A 28 -15.33 -14.58 -10.76
C SER A 28 -14.39 -13.92 -9.73
N ARG A 29 -14.82 -12.81 -9.12
CA ARG A 29 -14.02 -12.02 -8.17
C ARG A 29 -13.43 -12.86 -7.03
N ASP A 30 -14.23 -13.73 -6.44
CA ASP A 30 -13.87 -14.53 -5.26
C ASP A 30 -13.58 -16.00 -5.62
N GLY A 31 -13.46 -16.31 -6.94
CA GLY A 31 -13.17 -17.63 -7.45
C GLY A 31 -11.68 -18.01 -7.34
N LYS A 32 -11.34 -19.11 -8.03
CA LYS A 32 -9.97 -19.64 -8.06
C LYS A 32 -8.98 -18.59 -8.61
N PHE A 33 -7.91 -18.36 -7.90
CA PHE A 33 -6.81 -17.47 -8.29
C PHE A 33 -5.53 -18.27 -8.51
N ILE A 34 -4.57 -17.68 -9.21
CA ILE A 34 -3.28 -18.29 -9.53
C ILE A 34 -2.32 -18.12 -8.35
N ASP A 35 -2.19 -16.89 -7.84
CA ASP A 35 -1.27 -16.55 -6.76
C ASP A 35 -1.85 -15.45 -5.86
N LYS A 36 -1.40 -15.41 -4.60
CA LYS A 36 -1.73 -14.37 -3.64
C LYS A 36 -0.47 -13.58 -3.33
N ILE A 37 -0.49 -12.28 -3.62
CA ILE A 37 0.66 -11.39 -3.44
C ILE A 37 0.57 -10.50 -2.19
N GLY A 38 -0.58 -10.49 -1.52
CA GLY A 38 -0.70 -9.69 -0.31
C GLY A 38 -2.12 -9.59 0.24
N THR A 39 -2.27 -8.71 1.24
CA THR A 39 -3.54 -8.41 1.90
C THR A 39 -3.77 -6.91 2.00
N TYR A 40 -5.04 -6.51 1.99
CA TYR A 40 -5.47 -5.13 2.15
C TYR A 40 -6.62 -5.04 3.14
N ASN A 41 -6.42 -4.28 4.21
CA ASN A 41 -7.44 -4.02 5.22
C ASN A 41 -7.80 -2.52 5.23
N PRO A 42 -8.98 -2.14 4.74
CA PRO A 42 -9.44 -0.74 4.72
C PRO A 42 -10.01 -0.26 6.06
N MET A 43 -10.26 -1.17 7.02
CA MET A 43 -10.92 -0.82 8.30
C MET A 43 -10.00 -0.06 9.26
N THR A 44 -8.69 -0.09 9.03
CA THR A 44 -7.72 0.66 9.83
C THR A 44 -7.43 2.02 9.19
N LYS A 45 -7.16 3.02 10.02
CA LYS A 45 -6.69 4.35 9.58
C LYS A 45 -5.29 4.58 10.13
N PRO A 46 -4.28 4.67 9.28
CA PRO A 46 -4.28 4.42 7.83
C PRO A 46 -4.53 2.94 7.48
N ALA A 47 -5.01 2.67 6.27
CA ALA A 47 -5.29 1.32 5.80
C ALA A 47 -4.04 0.43 5.85
N LYS A 48 -4.18 -0.77 6.40
CA LYS A 48 -3.06 -1.72 6.49
C LYS A 48 -2.93 -2.48 5.17
N ILE A 49 -1.75 -2.36 4.56
CA ILE A 49 -1.39 -3.03 3.32
C ILE A 49 -0.16 -3.87 3.58
N ASP A 50 -0.31 -5.18 3.44
CA ASP A 50 0.78 -6.15 3.45
C ASP A 50 0.94 -6.68 2.01
N LEU A 51 2.09 -6.43 1.39
CA LEU A 51 2.34 -6.73 -0.02
C LEU A 51 3.77 -7.21 -0.21
N ASP A 52 3.91 -8.38 -0.84
CA ASP A 52 5.17 -8.87 -1.35
C ASP A 52 5.55 -8.07 -2.62
N ARG A 53 6.51 -7.15 -2.45
CA ARG A 53 6.93 -6.21 -3.50
C ARG A 53 7.62 -6.94 -4.67
N GLU A 54 8.35 -8.00 -4.38
CA GLU A 54 9.12 -8.72 -5.39
C GLU A 54 8.21 -9.56 -6.28
N LYS A 55 7.33 -10.35 -5.68
CA LYS A 55 6.31 -11.10 -6.43
C LYS A 55 5.41 -10.18 -7.25
N ALA A 56 5.00 -9.04 -6.68
CA ALA A 56 4.18 -8.07 -7.41
C ALA A 56 4.92 -7.51 -8.64
N LEU A 57 6.21 -7.21 -8.51
CA LEU A 57 7.05 -6.74 -9.61
C LEU A 57 7.20 -7.81 -10.70
N GLU A 58 7.47 -9.04 -10.32
CA GLU A 58 7.60 -10.19 -11.23
C GLU A 58 6.32 -10.38 -12.07
N TRP A 59 5.15 -10.35 -11.43
CA TRP A 59 3.88 -10.47 -12.15
C TRP A 59 3.61 -9.31 -13.11
N ILE A 60 4.02 -8.07 -12.74
CA ILE A 60 3.92 -6.90 -13.64
C ILE A 60 4.83 -7.09 -14.85
N GLN A 61 6.04 -7.59 -14.66
CA GLN A 61 6.98 -7.89 -15.76
C GLN A 61 6.46 -9.00 -16.67
N LYS A 62 5.77 -10.01 -16.12
CA LYS A 62 5.07 -11.06 -16.86
C LYS A 62 3.82 -10.56 -17.60
N GLY A 63 3.47 -9.28 -17.43
CA GLY A 63 2.34 -8.64 -18.13
C GLY A 63 1.00 -8.71 -17.41
N ALA A 64 0.95 -9.05 -16.13
CA ALA A 64 -0.29 -9.00 -15.35
C ALA A 64 -0.78 -7.54 -15.20
N GLN A 65 -2.05 -7.30 -15.54
CA GLN A 65 -2.63 -5.96 -15.51
C GLN A 65 -3.30 -5.69 -14.15
N PRO A 66 -2.86 -4.68 -13.38
CA PRO A 66 -3.50 -4.32 -12.13
C PRO A 66 -4.84 -3.60 -12.38
N SER A 67 -5.85 -3.91 -11.56
CA SER A 67 -7.06 -3.09 -11.46
C SER A 67 -6.72 -1.71 -10.86
N ASP A 68 -7.59 -0.72 -11.01
CA ASP A 68 -7.30 0.66 -10.60
C ASP A 68 -6.97 0.77 -9.10
N THR A 69 -7.71 0.08 -8.25
CA THR A 69 -7.45 0.03 -6.80
C THR A 69 -6.09 -0.63 -6.50
N VAL A 70 -5.78 -1.77 -7.13
CA VAL A 70 -4.49 -2.44 -6.95
C VAL A 70 -3.35 -1.58 -7.50
N ARG A 71 -3.56 -0.88 -8.61
CA ARG A 71 -2.58 0.06 -9.16
C ARG A 71 -2.25 1.19 -8.18
N ALA A 72 -3.26 1.74 -7.48
CA ALA A 72 -3.04 2.72 -6.43
C ALA A 72 -2.24 2.14 -5.25
N ILE A 73 -2.53 0.92 -4.82
CA ILE A 73 -1.79 0.20 -3.78
C ILE A 73 -0.32 -0.04 -4.20
N LEU A 74 -0.09 -0.51 -5.43
CA LEU A 74 1.26 -0.75 -5.98
C LEU A 74 2.07 0.55 -6.08
N ARG A 75 1.41 1.67 -6.46
CA ARG A 75 2.03 3.00 -6.48
C ARG A 75 2.41 3.43 -5.07
N TYR A 76 1.51 3.24 -4.10
CA TYR A 76 1.75 3.58 -2.71
C TYR A 76 2.93 2.80 -2.10
N LYS A 77 3.06 1.53 -2.43
CA LYS A 77 4.15 0.65 -1.98
C LYS A 77 5.44 0.77 -2.81
N GLY A 78 5.47 1.59 -3.87
CA GLY A 78 6.64 1.87 -4.69
C GLY A 78 6.97 0.81 -5.75
N VAL A 79 6.13 -0.21 -5.94
CA VAL A 79 6.38 -1.28 -6.92
C VAL A 79 6.38 -0.75 -8.35
N LEU A 80 5.44 0.14 -8.69
CA LEU A 80 5.39 0.74 -10.03
C LEU A 80 6.59 1.65 -10.29
N TYR A 81 7.09 2.34 -9.26
CA TYR A 81 8.28 3.17 -9.38
C TYR A 81 9.53 2.32 -9.62
N ARG A 82 9.69 1.20 -8.88
CA ARG A 82 10.78 0.25 -9.12
C ARG A 82 10.75 -0.30 -10.55
N ASN A 83 9.57 -0.68 -11.04
CA ASN A 83 9.42 -1.14 -12.43
C ASN A 83 9.80 -0.06 -13.46
N HIS A 84 9.48 1.21 -13.18
CA HIS A 84 9.86 2.34 -14.02
C HIS A 84 11.38 2.52 -14.06
N LEU A 85 12.05 2.48 -12.91
CA LEU A 85 13.51 2.58 -12.81
C LEU A 85 14.21 1.42 -13.54
N MET A 86 13.75 0.19 -13.37
CA MET A 86 14.29 -0.97 -14.07
C MET A 86 14.16 -0.84 -15.60
N LYS A 87 13.04 -0.30 -16.08
CA LYS A 87 12.88 0.00 -17.51
C LYS A 87 13.83 1.10 -17.98
N GLY A 88 14.15 2.08 -17.11
CA GLY A 88 15.14 3.11 -17.38
C GLY A 88 16.56 2.53 -17.51
N VAL A 89 16.92 1.60 -16.64
CA VAL A 89 18.21 0.88 -16.70
C VAL A 89 18.29 0.03 -17.96
N ALA A 90 17.25 -0.73 -18.29
CA ALA A 90 17.20 -1.56 -19.51
C ALA A 90 17.32 -0.74 -20.80
N LYS A 91 16.88 0.52 -20.80
CA LYS A 91 17.03 1.45 -21.93
C LYS A 91 18.38 2.19 -21.94
N GLY A 92 19.24 1.96 -20.95
CA GLY A 92 20.53 2.66 -20.83
C GLY A 92 20.45 4.14 -20.36
N ALA A 93 19.26 4.59 -19.94
CA ALA A 93 19.09 5.97 -19.47
C ALA A 93 19.56 6.20 -18.03
N LEU A 94 19.64 5.13 -17.23
CA LEU A 94 20.06 5.17 -15.82
C LEU A 94 21.06 4.03 -15.56
N THR A 95 22.04 4.29 -14.67
CA THR A 95 22.87 3.23 -14.10
C THR A 95 22.13 2.52 -12.98
N GLU A 96 22.42 1.24 -12.76
CA GLU A 96 21.76 0.43 -11.73
C GLU A 96 21.91 1.03 -10.34
N GLU A 97 23.15 1.50 -9.99
CA GLU A 97 23.44 2.16 -8.72
C GLU A 97 22.59 3.41 -8.47
N LYS A 98 22.37 4.22 -9.52
CA LYS A 98 21.50 5.42 -9.41
C LYS A 98 20.05 5.04 -9.21
N ALA A 99 19.59 4.01 -9.92
CA ALA A 99 18.23 3.51 -9.78
C ALA A 99 17.94 3.00 -8.37
N GLU A 100 18.88 2.25 -7.77
CA GLU A 100 18.77 1.78 -6.39
C GLU A 100 18.74 2.91 -5.37
N LYS A 101 19.62 3.90 -5.50
CA LYS A 101 19.62 5.09 -4.64
C LYS A 101 18.30 5.85 -4.69
N MET A 102 17.80 6.12 -5.90
CA MET A 102 16.52 6.81 -6.09
C MET A 102 15.34 5.99 -5.52
N TYR A 103 15.39 4.67 -5.61
CA TYR A 103 14.38 3.80 -5.04
C TYR A 103 14.42 3.82 -3.50
N ALA A 104 15.62 3.74 -2.90
CA ALA A 104 15.80 3.79 -1.45
C ALA A 104 15.29 5.11 -0.87
N GLU A 105 15.66 6.25 -1.45
CA GLU A 105 15.17 7.58 -1.03
C GLU A 105 13.63 7.69 -1.13
N PHE A 106 13.05 7.13 -2.20
CA PHE A 106 11.59 7.12 -2.36
C PHE A 106 10.90 6.31 -1.27
N ILE A 107 11.43 5.13 -0.93
CA ILE A 107 10.87 4.27 0.12
C ILE A 107 10.99 4.94 1.48
N GLU A 108 12.15 5.48 1.84
CA GLU A 108 12.37 6.19 3.10
C GLU A 108 11.38 7.36 3.27
N LYS A 109 11.25 8.19 2.25
CA LYS A 109 10.28 9.29 2.23
C LYS A 109 8.84 8.81 2.43
N LYS A 110 8.47 7.68 1.81
CA LYS A 110 7.13 7.09 1.95
C LYS A 110 6.89 6.50 3.33
N GLU A 111 7.87 5.83 3.89
CA GLU A 111 7.78 5.26 5.25
C GLU A 111 7.69 6.37 6.30
N GLY A 112 8.43 7.47 6.13
CA GLY A 112 8.29 8.66 6.95
C GLY A 112 6.87 9.23 6.91
N GLN A 113 6.30 9.42 5.72
CA GLN A 113 4.90 9.90 5.57
C GLN A 113 3.87 8.94 6.20
N ILE A 114 4.11 7.64 6.15
CA ILE A 114 3.23 6.65 6.76
C ILE A 114 3.27 6.75 8.28
N LYS A 115 4.48 6.85 8.88
CA LYS A 115 4.67 7.01 10.32
C LYS A 115 3.97 8.26 10.83
N THR A 116 4.22 9.42 10.21
CA THR A 116 3.56 10.68 10.58
C THR A 116 2.04 10.57 10.53
N ARG A 117 1.48 9.93 9.50
CA ARG A 117 0.04 9.73 9.38
C ARG A 117 -0.52 8.76 10.42
N GLN A 118 0.26 7.75 10.83
CA GLN A 118 -0.11 6.83 11.92
C GLN A 118 -0.15 7.57 13.26
N GLU A 119 0.83 8.40 13.56
CA GLU A 119 0.89 9.22 14.76
C GLU A 119 -0.28 10.20 14.84
N GLN A 120 -0.56 10.92 13.75
CA GLN A 120 -1.73 11.80 13.66
C GLN A 120 -3.04 11.05 13.90
N SER A 121 -3.21 9.89 13.27
CA SER A 121 -4.41 9.07 13.46
C SER A 121 -4.52 8.49 14.88
N ALA A 122 -3.42 8.22 15.56
CA ALA A 122 -3.40 7.80 16.96
C ALA A 122 -3.81 8.96 17.88
N GLN A 123 -3.25 10.14 17.66
CA GLN A 123 -3.59 11.36 18.40
C GLN A 123 -5.07 11.75 18.22
N GLU A 124 -5.59 11.69 16.98
CA GLU A 124 -7.01 11.96 16.73
C GLU A 124 -7.93 11.01 17.49
N LYS A 125 -7.57 9.72 17.54
CA LYS A 125 -8.35 8.72 18.29
C LYS A 125 -8.29 8.96 19.78
N GLU A 126 -7.14 9.35 20.31
CA GLU A 126 -6.97 9.66 21.72
C GLU A 126 -7.76 10.91 22.10
N ASN A 127 -7.67 11.97 21.31
CA ASN A 127 -8.44 13.19 21.49
C ASN A 127 -9.95 12.92 21.42
N LEU A 128 -10.41 12.08 20.51
CA LEU A 128 -11.81 11.69 20.42
C LEU A 128 -12.25 10.90 21.66
N ARG A 129 -11.43 9.97 22.14
CA ARG A 129 -11.68 9.25 23.39
C ARG A 129 -11.77 10.19 24.58
N ALA A 130 -10.83 11.11 24.71
CA ALA A 130 -10.80 12.09 25.78
C ALA A 130 -12.07 12.96 25.79
N ARG A 131 -12.55 13.40 24.62
CA ARG A 131 -13.83 14.13 24.49
C ARG A 131 -15.04 13.31 24.90
N LEU A 132 -15.08 12.02 24.52
CA LEU A 132 -16.22 11.14 24.82
C LEU A 132 -16.28 10.70 26.28
N PHE A 133 -15.14 10.52 26.93
CA PHE A 133 -15.05 9.99 28.29
C PHE A 133 -14.68 11.04 29.35
N GLY A 134 -14.62 12.33 28.98
CA GLY A 134 -14.37 13.44 29.92
C GLY A 134 -12.93 13.53 30.45
N THR A 135 -12.02 12.73 29.97
CA THR A 135 -10.59 12.84 30.26
C THR A 135 -9.93 13.68 29.17
N ALA A 136 -10.08 15.00 29.24
CA ALA A 136 -9.37 15.90 28.32
C ALA A 136 -7.85 15.75 28.53
N PRO A 137 -7.05 15.53 27.48
CA PRO A 137 -5.62 15.62 27.61
C PRO A 137 -5.27 17.04 28.05
N LYS A 138 -4.39 17.17 29.04
CA LYS A 138 -3.81 18.47 29.41
C LYS A 138 -3.08 18.99 28.19
N VAL A 139 -3.59 20.05 27.60
CA VAL A 139 -2.89 20.82 26.59
C VAL A 139 -1.81 21.58 27.35
N ASP A 140 -0.56 21.15 27.24
CA ASP A 140 0.58 21.97 27.67
C ASP A 140 0.62 23.18 26.73
N VAL A 141 0.00 24.26 27.17
CA VAL A 141 0.19 25.59 26.57
C VAL A 141 1.61 25.99 26.93
N GLN A 142 2.54 25.84 26.03
CA GLN A 142 3.83 26.50 26.12
C GLN A 142 3.54 28.01 25.99
N GLU A 143 3.57 28.68 27.11
CA GLU A 143 3.62 30.15 27.16
C GLU A 143 4.94 30.55 26.50
N GLU A 144 4.84 31.15 25.31
CA GLU A 144 5.94 31.88 24.69
C GLU A 144 6.08 33.18 25.52
N GLU A 145 7.21 33.30 26.25
CA GLU A 145 7.79 34.57 26.67
C GLU A 145 8.69 35.16 25.58
#